data_595f3e0abc412101b1c83adfb1de23a8
#
_entry.id   595f3e0abc412101b1c83adfb1de23a8
#
_cell.length_a   1.000
_cell.length_b   1.000
_cell.length_c   1.000
_cell.angle_alpha   90.00
_cell.angle_beta   90.00
_cell.angle_gamma   90.00
#
_symmetry.space_group_name_H-M   'P 1'
#
loop_
_entity.id
_entity.type
_entity.pdbx_description
1 polymer ?
#
loop_
_entity_poly.entity_id
_entity_poly.type
_entity_poly.pdbx_seq_one_letter_code
_entity_poly.pdbx_strand_id
1 'polypeptide(L)'
;MKKIVSVLISMITAFSLTACVAKEDDPAKASQSFPWIIANDSPPDTVTGIFTNKFVEEVERLSNGQIQIKAYHNGTVGGDRELVESCMNGDIPFVVQNTAPQANFIPKLAIFDLPMAYTNIEDLRSR
;
A
#
# COMPACT_ATOMS: atom_id res chain seq x y z
N MET A 1 -29.49 0.47 -64.60
CA MET A 1 -29.31 1.22 -63.33
C MET A 1 -29.55 0.35 -62.09
N LYS A 2 -30.55 -0.52 -62.02
CA LYS A 2 -30.83 -1.36 -60.83
C LYS A 2 -29.72 -2.40 -60.50
N LYS A 3 -29.01 -2.92 -61.50
CA LYS A 3 -27.95 -3.94 -61.32
C LYS A 3 -26.64 -3.37 -60.79
N ILE A 4 -26.35 -2.09 -61.04
CA ILE A 4 -25.13 -1.41 -60.59
C ILE A 4 -25.25 -1.00 -59.09
N VAL A 5 -26.46 -0.62 -58.69
CA VAL A 5 -26.76 -0.28 -57.30
C VAL A 5 -26.65 -1.51 -56.38
N SER A 6 -27.07 -2.69 -56.87
CA SER A 6 -26.97 -3.94 -56.09
C SER A 6 -25.53 -4.41 -55.86
N VAL A 7 -24.62 -4.18 -56.79
CA VAL A 7 -23.19 -4.53 -56.68
C VAL A 7 -22.47 -3.56 -55.73
N LEU A 8 -22.83 -2.29 -55.73
CA LEU A 8 -22.28 -1.29 -54.82
C LEU A 8 -22.67 -1.53 -53.34
N ILE A 9 -23.91 -1.97 -53.10
CA ILE A 9 -24.38 -2.31 -51.75
C ILE A 9 -23.70 -3.58 -51.21
N SER A 10 -23.42 -4.57 -52.09
CA SER A 10 -22.70 -5.80 -51.69
C SER A 10 -21.23 -5.57 -51.36
N MET A 11 -20.62 -4.50 -51.89
CA MET A 11 -19.19 -4.20 -51.64
C MET A 11 -18.96 -3.39 -50.34
N ILE A 12 -20.00 -2.70 -49.85
CA ILE A 12 -19.94 -1.93 -48.60
C ILE A 12 -20.09 -2.83 -47.35
N THR A 13 -20.76 -3.98 -47.48
CA THR A 13 -20.94 -4.92 -46.37
C THR A 13 -19.72 -5.82 -46.09
N ALA A 14 -18.74 -5.88 -47.00
CA ALA A 14 -17.55 -6.70 -46.81
C ALA A 14 -16.40 -5.99 -46.07
N PHE A 15 -16.53 -4.67 -45.76
CA PHE A 15 -15.46 -3.88 -45.15
C PHE A 15 -15.65 -3.58 -43.65
N SER A 16 -16.71 -4.11 -43.03
CA SER A 16 -17.04 -3.81 -41.63
C SER A 16 -16.67 -4.91 -40.62
N LEU A 17 -15.87 -5.91 -40.97
CA LEU A 17 -15.48 -7.02 -40.10
C LEU A 17 -14.00 -6.98 -39.67
N THR A 18 -13.33 -5.83 -39.80
CA THR A 18 -12.01 -5.61 -39.19
C THR A 18 -12.15 -4.66 -38.03
N ALA A 19 -13.06 -5.00 -37.09
CA ALA A 19 -13.18 -4.28 -35.86
C ALA A 19 -12.71 -5.18 -34.70
N CYS A 20 -11.68 -4.72 -34.04
CA CYS A 20 -11.31 -5.02 -32.67
C CYS A 20 -11.11 -6.51 -32.35
N VAL A 21 -9.91 -7.00 -32.64
CA VAL A 21 -9.25 -7.85 -31.66
C VAL A 21 -9.01 -6.93 -30.44
N ALA A 22 -10.03 -6.78 -29.61
CA ALA A 22 -9.84 -6.33 -28.25
C ALA A 22 -8.91 -7.36 -27.64
N LYS A 23 -7.68 -6.91 -27.35
CA LYS A 23 -6.77 -7.60 -26.47
C LYS A 23 -7.59 -7.88 -25.23
N GLU A 24 -7.88 -9.14 -24.96
CA GLU A 24 -8.43 -9.58 -23.69
C GLU A 24 -7.40 -9.17 -22.65
N ASP A 25 -7.58 -8.00 -22.06
CA ASP A 25 -6.90 -7.63 -20.83
C ASP A 25 -7.49 -8.59 -19.79
N ASP A 26 -6.66 -9.56 -19.41
CA ASP A 26 -6.92 -10.52 -18.36
C ASP A 26 -7.44 -9.74 -17.13
N PRO A 27 -8.70 -9.91 -16.70
CA PRO A 27 -9.25 -9.18 -15.56
C PRO A 27 -8.52 -9.48 -14.25
N ALA A 28 -7.63 -10.49 -14.22
CA ALA A 28 -6.74 -10.78 -13.12
C ALA A 28 -5.54 -9.80 -13.03
N LYS A 29 -5.31 -8.95 -14.05
CA LYS A 29 -4.24 -7.94 -14.09
C LYS A 29 -4.70 -6.50 -13.91
N ALA A 30 -5.95 -6.27 -13.59
CA ALA A 30 -6.33 -5.00 -13.01
C ALA A 30 -5.68 -4.94 -11.61
N SER A 31 -4.43 -4.50 -11.56
CA SER A 31 -3.81 -4.11 -10.30
C SER A 31 -4.68 -2.98 -9.76
N GLN A 32 -5.54 -3.29 -8.81
CA GLN A 32 -6.16 -2.28 -7.98
C GLN A 32 -4.98 -1.62 -7.26
N SER A 33 -4.44 -0.56 -7.86
CA SER A 33 -3.46 0.28 -7.22
C SER A 33 -4.21 1.07 -6.15
N PHE A 34 -4.48 0.43 -5.02
CA PHE A 34 -4.74 1.19 -3.82
C PHE A 34 -3.47 1.98 -3.54
N PRO A 35 -3.56 3.28 -3.31
CA PRO A 35 -2.41 4.06 -2.87
C PRO A 35 -2.07 3.64 -1.43
N TRP A 36 -1.43 2.50 -1.31
CA TRP A 36 -1.00 1.99 -0.03
C TRP A 36 0.15 2.87 0.45
N ILE A 37 -0.01 3.39 1.64
CA ILE A 37 1.02 4.19 2.29
C ILE A 37 1.37 3.59 3.64
N ILE A 38 2.62 3.76 4.04
CA ILE A 38 3.12 3.49 5.38
C ILE A 38 3.83 4.74 5.88
N ALA A 39 3.55 5.15 7.10
CA ALA A 39 4.08 6.38 7.66
C ALA A 39 4.73 6.16 9.02
N ASN A 40 5.77 6.95 9.29
CA ASN A 40 6.36 7.12 10.61
C ASN A 40 6.87 8.56 10.80
N ASP A 41 7.07 8.96 12.03
CA ASP A 41 7.60 10.29 12.38
C ASP A 41 9.13 10.37 12.38
N SER A 42 9.79 9.23 12.33
CA SER A 42 11.24 9.10 12.52
C SER A 42 12.01 9.20 11.20
N PRO A 43 13.30 9.59 11.23
CA PRO A 43 14.17 9.55 10.07
C PRO A 43 14.37 8.13 9.50
N PRO A 44 14.66 8.00 8.20
CA PRO A 44 14.76 6.70 7.52
C PRO A 44 15.95 5.83 7.99
N ASP A 45 16.94 6.40 8.64
CA ASP A 45 18.12 5.73 9.19
C ASP A 45 17.95 5.24 10.63
N THR A 46 16.83 5.51 11.26
CA THR A 46 16.46 4.99 12.58
C THR A 46 15.90 3.57 12.51
N VAL A 47 15.80 2.89 13.65
CA VAL A 47 15.22 1.54 13.74
C VAL A 47 13.81 1.51 13.10
N THR A 48 12.97 2.49 13.43
CA THR A 48 11.61 2.64 12.88
C THR A 48 11.63 2.85 11.37
N GLY A 49 12.52 3.74 10.90
CA GLY A 49 12.67 4.02 9.47
C GLY A 49 13.20 2.84 8.67
N ILE A 50 14.22 2.15 9.20
CA ILE A 50 14.78 0.93 8.59
C ILE A 50 13.71 -0.16 8.51
N PHE A 51 12.93 -0.37 9.59
CA PHE A 51 11.83 -1.33 9.59
C PHE A 51 10.79 -0.98 8.52
N THR A 52 10.40 0.30 8.43
CA THR A 52 9.46 0.79 7.42
C THR A 52 9.92 0.46 6.00
N ASN A 53 11.19 0.78 5.69
CA ASN A 53 11.76 0.51 4.37
C ASN A 53 11.82 -0.98 4.06
N LYS A 54 12.22 -1.80 5.03
CA LYS A 54 12.27 -3.26 4.88
C LYS A 54 10.89 -3.89 4.70
N PHE A 55 9.89 -3.37 5.39
CA PHE A 55 8.51 -3.82 5.21
C PHE A 55 8.03 -3.56 3.77
N VAL A 56 8.26 -2.36 3.24
CA VAL A 56 7.90 -1.99 1.86
C VAL A 56 8.61 -2.90 0.84
N GLU A 57 9.94 -3.03 0.98
CA GLU A 57 10.76 -3.89 0.11
C GLU A 57 10.25 -5.34 0.10
N GLU A 58 9.91 -5.88 1.26
CA GLU A 58 9.49 -7.26 1.40
C GLU A 58 8.09 -7.51 0.85
N VAL A 59 7.16 -6.57 1.04
CA VAL A 59 5.82 -6.65 0.44
C VAL A 59 5.88 -6.58 -1.08
N GLU A 60 6.70 -5.69 -1.64
CA GLU A 60 6.89 -5.61 -3.09
C GLU A 60 7.51 -6.90 -3.64
N ARG A 61 8.52 -7.43 -2.96
CA ARG A 61 9.18 -8.69 -3.33
C ARG A 61 8.21 -9.88 -3.29
N LEU A 62 7.44 -10.04 -2.19
CA LEU A 62 6.51 -11.17 -2.00
C LEU A 62 5.31 -11.10 -2.93
N SER A 63 4.88 -9.89 -3.29
CA SER A 63 3.77 -9.69 -4.23
C SER A 63 4.21 -9.73 -5.70
N ASN A 64 5.50 -9.98 -6.00
CA ASN A 64 6.07 -9.85 -7.34
C ASN A 64 5.78 -8.47 -7.99
N GLY A 65 5.87 -7.39 -7.18
CA GLY A 65 5.63 -6.02 -7.62
C GLY A 65 4.15 -5.65 -7.81
N GLN A 66 3.22 -6.52 -7.46
CA GLN A 66 1.78 -6.23 -7.59
C GLN A 66 1.28 -5.25 -6.52
N ILE A 67 1.91 -5.26 -5.34
CA ILE A 67 1.58 -4.35 -4.24
C ILE A 67 2.74 -3.37 -4.08
N GLN A 68 2.45 -2.09 -4.28
CA GLN A 68 3.40 -1.00 -4.08
C GLN A 68 2.93 -0.14 -2.92
N ILE A 69 3.82 0.05 -1.94
CA ILE A 69 3.55 0.87 -0.76
C ILE A 69 4.49 2.07 -0.78
N LYS A 70 3.96 3.27 -0.60
CA LYS A 70 4.78 4.47 -0.49
C LYS A 70 5.11 4.75 0.96
N ALA A 71 6.42 4.80 1.28
CA ALA A 71 6.89 5.16 2.62
C ALA A 71 6.98 6.68 2.81
N TYR A 72 6.51 7.15 3.97
CA TYR A 72 6.63 8.53 4.43
C TYR A 72 7.33 8.56 5.78
N HIS A 73 8.43 9.32 5.85
CA HIS A 73 9.27 9.47 7.03
C HIS A 73 9.24 10.90 7.58
N ASN A 74 9.90 11.12 8.71
CA ASN A 74 10.09 12.43 9.33
C ASN A 74 8.78 13.17 9.66
N GLY A 75 7.71 12.47 9.95
CA GLY A 75 6.43 13.11 10.27
C GLY A 75 5.82 13.93 9.11
N THR A 76 6.20 13.65 7.86
CA THR A 76 5.75 14.44 6.69
C THR A 76 4.24 14.39 6.44
N VAL A 77 3.56 13.40 7.01
CA VAL A 77 2.09 13.24 6.90
C VAL A 77 1.38 13.30 8.25
N GLY A 78 2.10 13.70 9.31
CA GLY A 78 1.59 13.85 10.66
C GLY A 78 2.58 13.41 11.71
N GLY A 79 2.42 13.94 12.94
CA GLY A 79 3.18 13.51 14.11
C GLY A 79 2.63 12.19 14.69
N ASP A 80 3.32 11.66 15.69
CA ASP A 80 3.04 10.37 16.33
C ASP A 80 1.55 10.13 16.62
N ARG A 81 0.92 11.07 17.31
CA ARG A 81 -0.48 10.95 17.71
C ARG A 81 -1.42 11.00 16.49
N GLU A 82 -1.19 11.93 15.59
CA GLU A 82 -1.99 12.13 14.38
C GLU A 82 -1.92 10.90 13.47
N LEU A 83 -0.75 10.28 13.37
CA LEU A 83 -0.55 9.06 12.59
C LEU A 83 -1.36 7.89 13.17
N VAL A 84 -1.39 7.71 14.50
CA VAL A 84 -2.22 6.67 15.13
C VAL A 84 -3.69 6.94 14.91
N GLU A 85 -4.15 8.18 15.11
CA GLU A 85 -5.53 8.58 14.89
C GLU A 85 -5.96 8.35 13.43
N SER A 86 -5.12 8.74 12.45
CA SER A 86 -5.37 8.51 11.03
C SER A 86 -5.41 7.02 10.65
N CYS A 87 -4.56 6.20 11.28
CA CYS A 87 -4.60 4.76 11.09
C CYS A 87 -5.88 4.14 11.67
N MET A 88 -6.30 4.56 12.86
CA MET A 88 -7.53 4.09 13.49
C MET A 88 -8.79 4.50 12.71
N ASN A 89 -8.76 5.66 12.05
CA ASN A 89 -9.85 6.14 11.20
C ASN A 89 -9.84 5.48 9.80
N GLY A 90 -8.77 4.79 9.42
CA GLY A 90 -8.63 4.15 8.12
C GLY A 90 -8.10 5.07 7.01
N ASP A 91 -7.63 6.28 7.34
CA ASP A 91 -7.06 7.23 6.38
C ASP A 91 -5.66 6.78 5.93
N ILE A 92 -4.88 6.23 6.85
CA ILE A 92 -3.54 5.68 6.60
C ILE A 92 -3.55 4.18 6.92
N PRO A 93 -3.29 3.30 5.94
CA PRO A 93 -3.39 1.86 6.16
C PRO A 93 -2.30 1.29 7.07
N PHE A 94 -1.09 1.88 7.10
CA PHE A 94 0.01 1.39 7.91
C PHE A 94 0.76 2.53 8.60
N VAL A 95 1.03 2.35 9.88
CA VAL A 95 1.85 3.25 10.69
C VAL A 95 2.88 2.44 11.48
N VAL A 96 4.11 2.92 11.52
CA VAL A 96 5.19 2.33 12.34
C VAL A 96 5.59 3.34 13.39
N GLN A 97 5.45 2.96 14.66
CA GLN A 97 5.74 3.85 15.79
C GLN A 97 6.32 3.09 16.98
N ASN A 98 6.90 3.84 17.92
CA ASN A 98 7.25 3.36 19.23
C ASN A 98 5.99 3.07 20.08
N THR A 99 6.15 2.36 21.16
CA THR A 99 5.05 2.01 22.08
C THR A 99 4.54 3.19 22.89
N ALA A 100 5.40 4.14 23.24
CA ALA A 100 5.06 5.28 24.09
C ALA A 100 3.89 6.13 23.57
N PRO A 101 3.86 6.61 22.31
CA PRO A 101 2.72 7.34 21.76
C PRO A 101 1.45 6.50 21.72
N GLN A 102 1.57 5.20 21.51
CA GLN A 102 0.44 4.28 21.41
C GLN A 102 -0.21 3.99 22.77
N ALA A 103 0.52 4.19 23.89
CA ALA A 103 -0.02 4.00 25.24
C ALA A 103 -1.24 4.89 25.56
N ASN A 104 -1.38 6.03 24.87
CA ASN A 104 -2.56 6.88 24.98
C ASN A 104 -3.84 6.23 24.43
N PHE A 105 -3.70 5.30 23.51
CA PHE A 105 -4.81 4.57 22.86
C PHE A 105 -4.95 3.15 23.43
N ILE A 106 -3.82 2.53 23.75
CA ILE A 106 -3.74 1.19 24.32
C ILE A 106 -2.93 1.25 25.62
N PRO A 107 -3.56 1.55 26.77
CA PRO A 107 -2.85 1.79 28.04
C PRO A 107 -1.92 0.65 28.48
N LYS A 108 -2.19 -0.59 28.07
CA LYS A 108 -1.34 -1.73 28.39
C LYS A 108 0.08 -1.62 27.80
N LEU A 109 0.25 -0.85 26.71
CA LEU A 109 1.57 -0.64 26.11
C LEU A 109 2.50 0.19 26.99
N ALA A 110 1.98 0.94 27.96
CA ALA A 110 2.78 1.68 28.93
C ALA A 110 3.72 0.79 29.76
N ILE A 111 3.51 -0.52 29.79
CA ILE A 111 4.42 -1.46 30.47
C ILE A 111 5.84 -1.44 29.89
N PHE A 112 5.98 -1.15 28.60
CA PHE A 112 7.28 -1.06 27.93
C PHE A 112 8.07 0.20 28.30
N ASP A 113 7.40 1.22 28.84
CA ASP A 113 7.99 2.50 29.24
C ASP A 113 8.26 2.58 30.74
N LEU A 114 7.97 1.51 31.50
CA LEU A 114 8.22 1.48 32.94
C LEU A 114 9.74 1.42 33.19
N PRO A 115 10.28 2.35 34.00
CA PRO A 115 11.67 2.29 34.38
C PRO A 115 12.02 0.96 35.04
N MET A 116 13.11 0.35 34.62
CA MET A 116 13.64 -0.91 35.19
C MET A 116 12.68 -2.11 35.09
N ALA A 117 11.66 -2.06 34.22
CA ALA A 117 10.79 -3.21 33.96
C ALA A 117 11.56 -4.40 33.38
N TYR A 118 12.64 -4.12 32.67
CA TYR A 118 13.57 -5.08 32.10
C TYR A 118 15.00 -4.70 32.45
N THR A 119 15.81 -5.67 32.87
CA THR A 119 17.19 -5.43 33.28
C THR A 119 18.19 -5.59 32.13
N ASN A 120 17.81 -6.35 31.12
CA ASN A 120 18.60 -6.59 29.92
C ASN A 120 17.69 -7.12 28.80
N ILE A 121 18.26 -7.31 27.60
CA ILE A 121 17.51 -7.73 26.42
C ILE A 121 17.03 -9.19 26.49
N GLU A 122 17.73 -10.04 27.22
CA GLU A 122 17.38 -11.44 27.43
C GLU A 122 16.12 -11.53 28.31
N ASP A 123 16.01 -10.70 29.34
CA ASP A 123 14.82 -10.61 30.20
C ASP A 123 13.58 -10.16 29.39
N LEU A 124 13.76 -9.18 28.51
CA LEU A 124 12.70 -8.74 27.60
C LEU A 124 12.22 -9.85 26.65
N ARG A 125 13.14 -10.69 26.14
CA ARG A 125 12.81 -11.76 25.19
C ARG A 125 12.20 -13.00 25.85
N SER A 126 12.41 -13.19 27.16
CA SER A 126 11.98 -14.37 27.90
C SER A 126 10.54 -14.29 28.42
N ARG A 127 9.92 -13.12 28.34
CA ARG A 127 8.56 -12.83 28.85
C ARG A 127 7.58 -12.64 27.69
#